data_506b028742ea8bc1fab0ed43c9a68987
#
_entry.id   506b028742ea8bc1fab0ed43c9a68987
#
_cell.length_a   1.000
_cell.length_b   1.000
_cell.length_c   1.000
_cell.angle_alpha   90.00
_cell.angle_beta   90.00
_cell.angle_gamma   90.00
#
_symmetry.space_group_name_H-M   'P 1'
#
loop_
_entity.id
_entity.type
_entity.pdbx_description
1 polymer ?
#
loop_
_entity_poly.entity_id
_entity_poly.type
_entity_poly.pdbx_seq_one_letter_code
_entity_poly.pdbx_strand_id
1 'polypeptide(L)'
;MSSTICALATPPGAGGIAVVRVSGPEAYAVVGEIFTPCNPAKRVAEAKGYTAMLGHYHLRGEEMDETIALFFRAPHSYTGEDVIELSVHGGNAMAQGLLEALYLAGAAPAGPGEFTRRALENGRMSLTQAEAVMEIISAEGRQGAALAKSALDGALARRIAGIQAALQTLAAHLTAWIDYPEEDVPEVSQAELIATLSEQRDTLNQLIAGYGAGAVLRRGVDCVLLGRPNVGKSTLLNLLAGFDRAIVTPIAGTTRDVLEQAVMLGDTGIRLNLFDTAGVRDVGEHGDAVEAEGIRRSWKKLEEAGLVLAVFDLAAPLNEEDLEIARRCQGRPALAILNKQDLAGQGEAFTAAQQQLAPYFKAIIPLTARDAASLQPLCQAVAQLLGTANLDPNAAALCSARQLSAAKEARDALAEALNSQEDGFGLDAAGVCISDAQRALARLTGEDATEATIDEVFSTFCVGK
;
A
#
# COMPACT_ATOMS: atom_id res chain seq x y z
N MET A 1 -28.67 -0.53 -18.55
CA MET A 1 -27.59 -0.55 -19.57
C MET A 1 -26.47 0.32 -19.04
N SER A 2 -25.25 -0.17 -18.97
CA SER A 2 -24.10 0.63 -18.54
C SER A 2 -23.87 1.78 -19.53
N SER A 3 -23.69 3.01 -19.02
CA SER A 3 -23.35 4.18 -19.85
C SER A 3 -21.90 4.06 -20.36
N THR A 4 -21.63 4.61 -21.54
CA THR A 4 -20.23 4.79 -22.00
C THR A 4 -19.62 5.94 -21.21
N ILE A 5 -18.48 5.71 -20.56
CA ILE A 5 -17.78 6.67 -19.72
C ILE A 5 -16.43 7.07 -20.32
N CYS A 6 -15.96 8.25 -19.96
CA CYS A 6 -14.61 8.66 -20.27
C CYS A 6 -13.97 9.47 -19.13
N ALA A 7 -12.64 9.41 -19.05
CA ALA A 7 -11.83 10.23 -18.14
C ALA A 7 -10.39 10.33 -18.60
N LEU A 8 -9.70 11.35 -18.09
CA LEU A 8 -8.24 11.49 -18.20
C LEU A 8 -7.57 10.36 -17.41
N ALA A 9 -6.78 9.53 -18.07
CA ALA A 9 -6.07 8.40 -17.47
C ALA A 9 -4.62 8.74 -17.04
N THR A 10 -4.10 9.89 -17.47
CA THR A 10 -2.81 10.43 -17.02
C THR A 10 -3.01 11.47 -15.93
N PRO A 11 -1.99 11.72 -15.07
CA PRO A 11 -2.08 12.79 -14.08
C PRO A 11 -2.40 14.15 -14.73
N PRO A 12 -3.21 15.01 -14.10
CA PRO A 12 -3.47 16.34 -14.59
C PRO A 12 -2.20 17.21 -14.53
N GLY A 13 -1.99 18.05 -15.53
CA GLY A 13 -0.83 18.96 -15.62
C GLY A 13 -0.20 18.97 -17.00
N ALA A 14 0.77 19.86 -17.20
CA ALA A 14 1.51 19.94 -18.45
C ALA A 14 2.50 18.76 -18.56
N GLY A 15 2.38 17.98 -19.64
CA GLY A 15 3.26 16.84 -19.94
C GLY A 15 3.47 16.71 -21.44
N GLY A 16 4.22 15.71 -21.89
CA GLY A 16 4.39 15.45 -23.32
C GLY A 16 3.12 14.87 -23.95
N ILE A 17 2.40 14.03 -23.23
CA ILE A 17 1.21 13.31 -23.71
C ILE A 17 0.15 13.28 -22.61
N ALA A 18 -1.11 13.41 -23.01
CA ALA A 18 -2.28 13.11 -22.18
C ALA A 18 -3.07 11.97 -22.80
N VAL A 19 -3.56 11.05 -21.98
CA VAL A 19 -4.38 9.91 -22.42
C VAL A 19 -5.77 10.01 -21.82
N VAL A 20 -6.80 10.00 -22.67
CA VAL A 20 -8.20 9.88 -22.25
C VAL A 20 -8.68 8.47 -22.59
N ARG A 21 -9.25 7.79 -21.60
CA ARG A 21 -9.84 6.47 -21.76
C ARG A 21 -11.35 6.58 -21.89
N VAL A 22 -11.92 5.83 -22.85
CA VAL A 22 -13.34 5.68 -23.09
C VAL A 22 -13.68 4.20 -22.92
N SER A 23 -14.73 3.86 -22.16
CA SER A 23 -15.17 2.48 -21.94
C SER A 23 -16.69 2.38 -21.96
N GLY A 24 -17.21 1.35 -22.58
CA GLY A 24 -18.65 1.07 -22.61
C GLY A 24 -19.16 0.62 -23.97
N PRO A 25 -20.47 0.28 -24.05
CA PRO A 25 -21.06 -0.30 -25.24
C PRO A 25 -21.03 0.62 -26.49
N GLU A 26 -21.06 1.94 -26.27
CA GLU A 26 -21.05 2.93 -27.36
C GLU A 26 -19.64 3.56 -27.59
N ALA A 27 -18.57 3.00 -26.99
CA ALA A 27 -17.22 3.59 -27.04
C ALA A 27 -16.76 3.85 -28.49
N TYR A 28 -17.02 2.90 -29.40
CA TYR A 28 -16.63 3.02 -30.81
C TYR A 28 -17.50 4.00 -31.59
N ALA A 29 -18.78 4.12 -31.28
CA ALA A 29 -19.68 5.09 -31.89
C ALA A 29 -19.29 6.52 -31.45
N VAL A 30 -19.16 6.74 -30.15
CA VAL A 30 -18.78 8.04 -29.55
C VAL A 30 -17.43 8.53 -30.10
N VAL A 31 -16.41 7.68 -30.11
CA VAL A 31 -15.10 8.07 -30.66
C VAL A 31 -15.17 8.26 -32.19
N GLY A 32 -16.00 7.50 -32.89
CA GLY A 32 -16.20 7.63 -34.33
C GLY A 32 -16.79 8.97 -34.77
N GLU A 33 -17.52 9.68 -33.88
CA GLU A 33 -18.06 11.01 -34.13
C GLU A 33 -17.02 12.12 -34.05
N ILE A 34 -15.99 11.95 -33.22
CA ILE A 34 -15.01 13.00 -32.93
C ILE A 34 -13.63 12.75 -33.55
N PHE A 35 -13.33 11.52 -34.00
CA PHE A 35 -12.00 11.14 -34.46
C PHE A 35 -12.02 10.75 -35.93
N THR A 36 -11.16 11.42 -36.75
CA THR A 36 -10.97 11.14 -38.15
C THR A 36 -9.61 10.51 -38.38
N PRO A 37 -9.53 9.23 -38.85
CA PRO A 37 -8.27 8.60 -39.20
C PRO A 37 -7.54 9.31 -40.35
N CYS A 38 -6.21 9.49 -40.26
CA CYS A 38 -5.38 10.00 -41.36
C CYS A 38 -5.46 9.12 -42.60
N ASN A 39 -5.68 7.82 -42.45
CA ASN A 39 -5.92 6.91 -43.55
C ASN A 39 -7.43 6.82 -43.84
N PRO A 40 -7.91 7.39 -44.98
CA PRO A 40 -9.34 7.47 -45.30
C PRO A 40 -10.00 6.10 -45.58
N ALA A 41 -9.20 5.04 -45.76
CA ALA A 41 -9.71 3.67 -45.91
C ALA A 41 -10.02 3.02 -44.55
N LYS A 42 -9.61 3.62 -43.41
CA LYS A 42 -9.87 3.09 -42.07
C LYS A 42 -11.08 3.77 -41.44
N ARG A 43 -11.85 3.01 -40.67
CA ARG A 43 -13.00 3.50 -39.88
C ARG A 43 -12.89 3.02 -38.45
N VAL A 44 -13.27 3.87 -37.49
CA VAL A 44 -13.27 3.54 -36.04
C VAL A 44 -14.14 2.30 -35.79
N ALA A 45 -15.34 2.25 -36.36
CA ALA A 45 -16.29 1.15 -36.16
C ALA A 45 -15.73 -0.23 -36.57
N GLU A 46 -14.83 -0.25 -37.57
CA GLU A 46 -14.21 -1.48 -38.09
C GLU A 46 -12.88 -1.84 -37.43
N ALA A 47 -12.41 -1.01 -36.47
CA ALA A 47 -11.15 -1.25 -35.80
C ALA A 47 -11.18 -2.55 -35.01
N LYS A 48 -10.14 -3.37 -35.19
CA LYS A 48 -9.95 -4.61 -34.44
C LYS A 48 -9.32 -4.30 -33.07
N GLY A 49 -9.57 -5.14 -32.08
CA GLY A 49 -8.87 -5.08 -30.80
C GLY A 49 -7.34 -5.17 -30.98
N TYR A 50 -6.60 -4.52 -30.08
CA TYR A 50 -5.12 -4.43 -30.09
C TYR A 50 -4.54 -3.78 -31.35
N THR A 51 -5.23 -2.78 -31.88
CA THR A 51 -4.76 -1.99 -33.02
C THR A 51 -4.68 -0.52 -32.70
N ALA A 52 -3.90 0.23 -33.47
CA ALA A 52 -3.76 1.68 -33.33
C ALA A 52 -4.10 2.39 -34.66
N MET A 53 -4.62 3.62 -34.53
CA MET A 53 -4.81 4.52 -35.67
C MET A 53 -4.26 5.90 -35.34
N LEU A 54 -3.54 6.51 -36.26
CA LEU A 54 -3.23 7.93 -36.25
C LEU A 54 -4.37 8.68 -36.91
N GLY A 55 -4.76 9.81 -36.35
CA GLY A 55 -5.83 10.66 -36.87
C GLY A 55 -5.88 11.99 -36.13
N HIS A 56 -6.98 12.69 -36.26
CA HIS A 56 -7.20 13.97 -35.61
C HIS A 56 -8.53 13.94 -34.86
N TYR A 57 -8.57 14.52 -33.65
CA TYR A 57 -9.84 14.72 -32.99
C TYR A 57 -10.39 16.11 -33.28
N HIS A 58 -11.71 16.20 -33.30
CA HIS A 58 -12.44 17.42 -33.61
C HIS A 58 -13.32 17.83 -32.42
N LEU A 59 -13.37 19.12 -32.15
CA LEU A 59 -14.30 19.74 -31.20
C LEU A 59 -15.17 20.74 -31.97
N ARG A 60 -16.50 20.56 -31.95
CA ARG A 60 -17.47 21.43 -32.64
C ARG A 60 -17.16 21.65 -34.12
N GLY A 61 -16.58 20.64 -34.79
CA GLY A 61 -16.21 20.67 -36.18
C GLY A 61 -14.85 21.27 -36.53
N GLU A 62 -14.11 21.77 -35.54
CA GLU A 62 -12.73 22.24 -35.70
C GLU A 62 -11.74 21.11 -35.33
N GLU A 63 -10.71 20.94 -36.18
CA GLU A 63 -9.61 20.04 -35.92
C GLU A 63 -8.73 20.63 -34.80
N MET A 64 -8.53 19.83 -33.73
CA MET A 64 -7.86 20.31 -32.53
C MET A 64 -6.44 19.79 -32.39
N ASP A 65 -6.23 18.46 -32.57
CA ASP A 65 -4.91 17.88 -32.33
C ASP A 65 -4.74 16.56 -33.10
N GLU A 66 -3.48 16.24 -33.43
CA GLU A 66 -3.08 14.92 -33.91
C GLU A 66 -3.15 13.92 -32.76
N THR A 67 -3.84 12.81 -32.99
CA THR A 67 -4.25 11.89 -31.93
C THR A 67 -3.95 10.45 -32.34
N ILE A 68 -3.39 9.67 -31.39
CA ILE A 68 -3.28 8.23 -31.54
C ILE A 68 -4.42 7.57 -30.78
N ALA A 69 -5.27 6.81 -31.49
CA ALA A 69 -6.32 6.00 -30.88
C ALA A 69 -5.88 4.54 -30.77
N LEU A 70 -5.93 3.98 -29.59
CA LEU A 70 -5.71 2.55 -29.30
C LEU A 70 -7.05 1.87 -29.05
N PHE A 71 -7.30 0.74 -29.72
CA PHE A 71 -8.58 0.05 -29.73
C PHE A 71 -8.50 -1.29 -29.00
N PHE A 72 -9.47 -1.55 -28.12
CA PHE A 72 -9.63 -2.82 -27.39
C PHE A 72 -11.08 -3.26 -27.48
N ARG A 73 -11.32 -4.49 -27.92
CA ARG A 73 -12.66 -5.08 -28.01
C ARG A 73 -12.96 -5.97 -26.82
N ALA A 74 -14.18 -5.89 -26.34
CA ALA A 74 -14.71 -6.82 -25.36
C ALA A 74 -14.54 -8.28 -25.80
N PRO A 75 -14.27 -9.23 -24.88
CA PRO A 75 -13.96 -9.02 -23.45
C PRO A 75 -12.47 -8.71 -23.19
N HIS A 76 -11.65 -8.54 -24.24
CA HIS A 76 -10.19 -8.42 -24.14
C HIS A 76 -9.78 -6.95 -23.99
N SER A 77 -10.17 -6.32 -22.87
CA SER A 77 -9.83 -4.95 -22.49
C SER A 77 -9.60 -4.86 -20.98
N TYR A 78 -9.28 -3.67 -20.48
CA TYR A 78 -9.12 -3.46 -19.03
C TYR A 78 -10.42 -3.69 -18.27
N THR A 79 -11.52 -3.10 -18.73
CA THR A 79 -12.83 -3.20 -18.09
C THR A 79 -13.64 -4.43 -18.48
N GLY A 80 -13.20 -5.18 -19.52
CA GLY A 80 -14.02 -6.23 -20.14
C GLY A 80 -15.05 -5.71 -21.13
N GLU A 81 -15.22 -4.38 -21.28
CA GLU A 81 -16.06 -3.71 -22.26
C GLU A 81 -15.25 -3.33 -23.50
N ASP A 82 -15.89 -2.72 -24.52
CA ASP A 82 -15.17 -2.02 -25.58
C ASP A 82 -14.46 -0.80 -24.99
N VAL A 83 -13.14 -0.67 -25.24
CA VAL A 83 -12.31 0.42 -24.70
C VAL A 83 -11.51 1.06 -25.81
N ILE A 84 -11.42 2.39 -25.79
CA ILE A 84 -10.54 3.16 -26.66
C ILE A 84 -9.72 4.12 -25.78
N GLU A 85 -8.42 4.19 -26.04
CA GLU A 85 -7.53 5.17 -25.42
C GLU A 85 -7.06 6.16 -26.49
N LEU A 86 -7.31 7.45 -26.25
CA LEU A 86 -6.95 8.55 -27.12
C LEU A 86 -5.78 9.31 -26.51
N SER A 87 -4.64 9.30 -27.20
CA SER A 87 -3.43 10.02 -26.79
C SER A 87 -3.31 11.31 -27.60
N VAL A 88 -3.30 12.43 -26.88
CA VAL A 88 -3.14 13.80 -27.42
C VAL A 88 -1.92 14.48 -26.82
N HIS A 89 -1.50 15.63 -27.32
CA HIS A 89 -0.48 16.44 -26.67
C HIS A 89 -0.88 16.82 -25.24
N GLY A 90 0.04 16.74 -24.31
CA GLY A 90 -0.19 16.79 -22.85
C GLY A 90 -0.45 18.19 -22.28
N GLY A 91 -1.02 19.10 -23.06
CA GLY A 91 -1.50 20.39 -22.59
C GLY A 91 -2.90 20.30 -22.00
N ASN A 92 -3.18 21.04 -20.91
CA ASN A 92 -4.50 21.07 -20.28
C ASN A 92 -5.62 21.39 -21.29
N ALA A 93 -5.38 22.32 -22.23
CA ALA A 93 -6.37 22.71 -23.24
C ALA A 93 -6.75 21.54 -24.16
N MET A 94 -5.76 20.76 -24.62
CA MET A 94 -5.99 19.62 -25.50
C MET A 94 -6.73 18.48 -24.77
N ALA A 95 -6.31 18.16 -23.57
CA ALA A 95 -6.96 17.12 -22.75
C ALA A 95 -8.41 17.50 -22.38
N GLN A 96 -8.66 18.76 -21.98
CA GLN A 96 -10.01 19.23 -21.67
C GLN A 96 -10.89 19.33 -22.92
N GLY A 97 -10.34 19.79 -24.05
CA GLY A 97 -11.04 19.82 -25.33
C GLY A 97 -11.47 18.44 -25.81
N LEU A 98 -10.60 17.41 -25.63
CA LEU A 98 -10.93 16.04 -25.94
C LEU A 98 -12.05 15.48 -25.05
N LEU A 99 -12.01 15.76 -23.72
CA LEU A 99 -13.09 15.38 -22.81
C LEU A 99 -14.41 16.06 -23.20
N GLU A 100 -14.39 17.37 -23.50
CA GLU A 100 -15.57 18.09 -23.96
C GLU A 100 -16.14 17.48 -25.24
N ALA A 101 -15.29 17.15 -26.23
CA ALA A 101 -15.73 16.51 -27.47
C ALA A 101 -16.43 15.16 -27.21
N LEU A 102 -15.86 14.33 -26.31
CA LEU A 102 -16.44 13.05 -25.93
C LEU A 102 -17.77 13.20 -25.19
N TYR A 103 -17.89 14.20 -24.30
CA TYR A 103 -19.16 14.49 -23.61
C TYR A 103 -20.25 14.94 -24.59
N LEU A 104 -19.91 15.78 -25.56
CA LEU A 104 -20.84 16.21 -26.60
C LEU A 104 -21.27 15.05 -27.50
N ALA A 105 -20.39 14.06 -27.74
CA ALA A 105 -20.71 12.83 -28.47
C ALA A 105 -21.45 11.77 -27.63
N GLY A 106 -21.80 12.06 -26.37
CA GLY A 106 -22.66 11.22 -25.53
C GLY A 106 -21.94 10.36 -24.49
N ALA A 107 -20.62 10.50 -24.29
CA ALA A 107 -19.96 9.88 -23.14
C ALA A 107 -20.29 10.61 -21.84
N ALA A 108 -20.40 9.85 -20.75
CA ALA A 108 -20.53 10.39 -19.39
C ALA A 108 -19.14 10.52 -18.74
N PRO A 109 -18.95 11.47 -17.80
CA PRO A 109 -17.75 11.51 -17.00
C PRO A 109 -17.68 10.28 -16.08
N ALA A 110 -16.49 9.64 -16.03
CA ALA A 110 -16.27 8.52 -15.11
C ALA A 110 -16.11 9.01 -13.66
N GLY A 111 -16.65 8.26 -12.72
CA GLY A 111 -16.41 8.43 -11.29
C GLY A 111 -15.05 7.90 -10.83
N PRO A 112 -14.71 8.11 -9.54
CA PRO A 112 -13.50 7.54 -8.93
C PRO A 112 -13.51 6.02 -9.06
N GLY A 113 -12.40 5.44 -9.59
CA GLY A 113 -12.25 3.99 -9.73
C GLY A 113 -13.22 3.28 -10.66
N GLU A 114 -14.03 4.00 -11.44
CA GLU A 114 -15.14 3.39 -12.20
C GLU A 114 -14.67 2.37 -13.24
N PHE A 115 -13.54 2.59 -13.90
CA PHE A 115 -13.02 1.59 -14.84
C PHE A 115 -12.59 0.30 -14.14
N THR A 116 -11.97 0.39 -12.97
CA THR A 116 -11.58 -0.79 -12.17
C THR A 116 -12.80 -1.48 -11.57
N ARG A 117 -13.84 -0.71 -11.16
CA ARG A 117 -15.12 -1.26 -10.72
C ARG A 117 -15.78 -2.09 -11.82
N ARG A 118 -15.84 -1.57 -13.05
CA ARG A 118 -16.38 -2.30 -14.20
C ARG A 118 -15.56 -3.56 -14.51
N ALA A 119 -14.23 -3.49 -14.35
CA ALA A 119 -13.38 -4.67 -14.48
C ALA A 119 -13.72 -5.75 -13.42
N LEU A 120 -14.02 -5.35 -12.18
CA LEU A 120 -14.51 -6.24 -11.12
C LEU A 120 -15.89 -6.82 -11.49
N GLU A 121 -16.85 -6.00 -11.85
CA GLU A 121 -18.23 -6.39 -12.22
C GLU A 121 -18.25 -7.33 -13.42
N ASN A 122 -17.34 -7.14 -14.37
CA ASN A 122 -17.17 -8.00 -15.54
C ASN A 122 -16.27 -9.22 -15.31
N GLY A 123 -15.88 -9.50 -14.06
CA GLY A 123 -15.09 -10.68 -13.68
C GLY A 123 -13.65 -10.69 -14.20
N ARG A 124 -13.11 -9.51 -14.59
CA ARG A 124 -11.71 -9.38 -15.07
C ARG A 124 -10.72 -9.46 -13.92
N MET A 125 -11.13 -9.11 -12.72
CA MET A 125 -10.33 -9.15 -11.51
C MET A 125 -11.21 -9.36 -10.27
N SER A 126 -10.62 -9.87 -9.19
CA SER A 126 -11.24 -9.95 -7.88
C SER A 126 -11.14 -8.61 -7.14
N LEU A 127 -11.90 -8.46 -6.04
CA LEU A 127 -11.83 -7.25 -5.20
C LEU A 127 -10.42 -7.04 -4.61
N THR A 128 -9.73 -8.13 -4.22
CA THR A 128 -8.35 -8.06 -3.74
C THR A 128 -7.36 -7.59 -4.80
N GLN A 129 -7.59 -7.96 -6.07
CA GLN A 129 -6.79 -7.47 -7.19
C GLN A 129 -7.11 -6.01 -7.52
N ALA A 130 -8.38 -5.59 -7.42
CA ALA A 130 -8.78 -4.21 -7.59
C ALA A 130 -8.08 -3.31 -6.54
N GLU A 131 -8.10 -3.69 -5.25
CA GLU A 131 -7.37 -2.96 -4.20
C GLU A 131 -5.86 -2.86 -4.53
N ALA A 132 -5.25 -3.92 -5.09
CA ALA A 132 -3.84 -3.95 -5.46
C ALA A 132 -3.49 -2.97 -6.59
N VAL A 133 -4.44 -2.57 -7.45
CA VAL A 133 -4.21 -1.54 -8.49
C VAL A 133 -3.77 -0.22 -7.86
N MET A 134 -4.43 0.21 -6.78
CA MET A 134 -4.04 1.45 -6.08
C MET A 134 -2.70 1.32 -5.37
N GLU A 135 -2.42 0.16 -4.77
CA GLU A 135 -1.13 -0.10 -4.13
C GLU A 135 0.04 -0.06 -5.15
N ILE A 136 -0.16 -0.55 -6.39
CA ILE A 136 0.85 -0.43 -7.46
C ILE A 136 1.09 1.04 -7.86
N ILE A 137 0.03 1.83 -7.96
CA ILE A 137 0.12 3.24 -8.37
C ILE A 137 0.83 4.08 -7.29
N SER A 138 0.57 3.77 -6.02
CA SER A 138 1.15 4.48 -4.88
C SER A 138 2.50 3.96 -4.43
N ALA A 139 2.95 2.81 -4.98
CA ALA A 139 4.23 2.22 -4.59
C ALA A 139 5.41 3.06 -5.09
N GLU A 140 6.28 3.48 -4.18
CA GLU A 140 7.44 4.32 -4.50
C GLU A 140 8.75 3.53 -4.54
N GLY A 141 8.83 2.40 -3.82
CA GLY A 141 9.99 1.52 -3.79
C GLY A 141 9.80 0.23 -4.60
N ARG A 142 10.92 -0.35 -5.11
CA ARG A 142 10.89 -1.60 -5.88
C ARG A 142 10.23 -2.76 -5.13
N GLN A 143 10.49 -2.91 -3.83
CA GLN A 143 9.92 -3.99 -3.02
C GLN A 143 8.42 -3.77 -2.80
N GLY A 144 7.98 -2.53 -2.56
CA GLY A 144 6.57 -2.18 -2.47
C GLY A 144 5.81 -2.45 -3.77
N ALA A 145 6.42 -2.08 -4.91
CA ALA A 145 5.86 -2.36 -6.23
C ALA A 145 5.78 -3.88 -6.51
N ALA A 146 6.79 -4.67 -6.08
CA ALA A 146 6.78 -6.13 -6.23
C ALA A 146 5.68 -6.78 -5.39
N LEU A 147 5.48 -6.34 -4.13
CA LEU A 147 4.36 -6.79 -3.28
C LEU A 147 3.00 -6.48 -3.91
N ALA A 148 2.80 -5.24 -4.37
CA ALA A 148 1.57 -4.84 -5.03
C ALA A 148 1.34 -5.61 -6.33
N LYS A 149 2.41 -5.86 -7.11
CA LYS A 149 2.34 -6.71 -8.32
C LYS A 149 1.96 -8.16 -7.97
N SER A 150 2.55 -8.75 -6.93
CA SER A 150 2.19 -10.09 -6.46
C SER A 150 0.71 -10.18 -6.06
N ALA A 151 0.18 -9.15 -5.37
CA ALA A 151 -1.23 -9.07 -5.02
C ALA A 151 -2.12 -8.95 -6.27
N LEU A 152 -1.74 -8.09 -7.25
CA LEU A 152 -2.45 -7.95 -8.53
C LEU A 152 -2.43 -9.26 -9.34
N ASP A 153 -1.33 -10.02 -9.30
CA ASP A 153 -1.23 -11.35 -9.91
C ASP A 153 -2.03 -12.43 -9.17
N GLY A 154 -2.73 -12.05 -8.10
CA GLY A 154 -3.66 -12.91 -7.37
C GLY A 154 -3.00 -13.86 -6.35
N ALA A 155 -1.78 -13.58 -5.88
CA ALA A 155 -1.09 -14.43 -4.90
C ALA A 155 -1.90 -14.58 -3.60
N LEU A 156 -2.48 -13.48 -3.10
CA LEU A 156 -3.35 -13.52 -1.93
C LEU A 156 -4.61 -14.34 -2.20
N ALA A 157 -5.29 -14.12 -3.32
CA ALA A 157 -6.50 -14.85 -3.67
C ALA A 157 -6.25 -16.37 -3.73
N ARG A 158 -5.15 -16.80 -4.36
CA ARG A 158 -4.75 -18.22 -4.39
C ARG A 158 -4.47 -18.80 -3.00
N ARG A 159 -3.81 -18.01 -2.13
CA ARG A 159 -3.52 -18.47 -0.75
C ARG A 159 -4.80 -18.65 0.05
N ILE A 160 -5.74 -17.70 -0.05
CA ILE A 160 -7.04 -17.77 0.62
C ILE A 160 -7.90 -18.92 0.05
N ALA A 161 -7.91 -19.11 -1.26
CA ALA A 161 -8.63 -20.23 -1.87
C ALA A 161 -8.13 -21.59 -1.35
N GLY A 162 -6.83 -21.73 -1.09
CA GLY A 162 -6.28 -22.93 -0.45
C GLY A 162 -6.84 -23.18 0.96
N ILE A 163 -6.95 -22.12 1.77
CA ILE A 163 -7.56 -22.18 3.11
C ILE A 163 -9.05 -22.54 2.99
N GLN A 164 -9.79 -21.86 2.11
CA GLN A 164 -11.22 -22.13 1.88
C GLN A 164 -11.46 -23.58 1.45
N ALA A 165 -10.65 -24.11 0.53
CA ALA A 165 -10.77 -25.49 0.07
C ALA A 165 -10.54 -26.52 1.19
N ALA A 166 -9.53 -26.30 2.04
CA ALA A 166 -9.26 -27.16 3.19
C ALA A 166 -10.42 -27.13 4.20
N LEU A 167 -10.93 -25.94 4.52
CA LEU A 167 -12.07 -25.79 5.43
C LEU A 167 -13.36 -26.35 4.82
N GLN A 168 -13.58 -26.20 3.52
CA GLN A 168 -14.74 -26.76 2.83
C GLN A 168 -14.75 -28.30 2.87
N THR A 169 -13.60 -28.92 2.63
CA THR A 169 -13.45 -30.37 2.71
C THR A 169 -13.74 -30.86 4.12
N LEU A 170 -13.20 -30.17 5.13
CA LEU A 170 -13.43 -30.51 6.53
C LEU A 170 -14.90 -30.34 6.93
N ALA A 171 -15.53 -29.22 6.56
CA ALA A 171 -16.93 -28.92 6.83
C ALA A 171 -17.86 -29.98 6.19
N ALA A 172 -17.60 -30.35 4.92
CA ALA A 172 -18.39 -31.36 4.22
C ALA A 172 -18.28 -32.74 4.92
N HIS A 173 -17.08 -33.09 5.37
CA HIS A 173 -16.86 -34.34 6.08
C HIS A 173 -17.57 -34.37 7.45
N LEU A 174 -17.49 -33.27 8.22
CA LEU A 174 -18.21 -33.11 9.49
C LEU A 174 -19.72 -33.19 9.29
N THR A 175 -20.26 -32.47 8.30
CA THR A 175 -21.71 -32.52 8.00
C THR A 175 -22.17 -33.94 7.63
N ALA A 176 -21.42 -34.64 6.76
CA ALA A 176 -21.75 -36.00 6.38
C ALA A 176 -21.74 -36.94 7.59
N TRP A 177 -20.75 -36.81 8.48
CA TRP A 177 -20.66 -37.61 9.71
C TRP A 177 -21.83 -37.36 10.68
N ILE A 178 -22.24 -36.10 10.82
CA ILE A 178 -23.34 -35.71 11.73
C ILE A 178 -24.71 -36.10 11.18
N ASP A 179 -24.96 -35.86 9.88
CA ASP A 179 -26.27 -36.04 9.26
C ASP A 179 -26.57 -37.49 8.88
N TYR A 180 -25.54 -38.33 8.66
CA TYR A 180 -25.67 -39.72 8.20
C TYR A 180 -24.95 -40.71 9.13
N PRO A 181 -25.34 -40.79 10.42
CA PRO A 181 -24.64 -41.64 11.40
C PRO A 181 -24.82 -43.15 11.14
N GLU A 182 -25.77 -43.55 10.29
CA GLU A 182 -26.03 -44.95 9.93
C GLU A 182 -25.33 -45.37 8.62
N GLU A 183 -24.66 -44.46 7.93
CA GLU A 183 -23.90 -44.76 6.71
C GLU A 183 -22.42 -44.97 7.05
N ASP A 184 -21.70 -45.74 6.17
CA ASP A 184 -20.26 -45.96 6.31
C ASP A 184 -19.41 -44.70 6.02
N VAL A 185 -19.77 -43.56 6.65
CA VAL A 185 -18.97 -42.34 6.58
C VAL A 185 -17.81 -42.47 7.57
N PRO A 186 -16.55 -42.36 7.13
CA PRO A 186 -15.41 -42.40 8.04
C PRO A 186 -15.52 -41.32 9.11
N GLU A 187 -15.21 -41.69 10.35
CA GLU A 187 -15.14 -40.70 11.45
C GLU A 187 -14.07 -39.65 11.19
N VAL A 188 -14.42 -38.37 11.39
CA VAL A 188 -13.41 -37.29 11.41
C VAL A 188 -12.61 -37.44 12.69
N SER A 189 -11.35 -37.87 12.59
CA SER A 189 -10.53 -38.02 13.78
C SER A 189 -10.25 -36.63 14.38
N GLN A 190 -10.30 -36.54 15.72
CA GLN A 190 -9.99 -35.30 16.44
C GLN A 190 -8.58 -34.77 16.08
N ALA A 191 -7.63 -35.69 15.85
CA ALA A 191 -6.27 -35.31 15.44
C ALA A 191 -6.23 -34.63 14.07
N GLU A 192 -6.98 -35.12 13.08
CA GLU A 192 -7.09 -34.56 11.75
C GLU A 192 -7.78 -33.17 11.77
N LEU A 193 -8.87 -33.06 12.54
CA LEU A 193 -9.57 -31.79 12.77
C LEU A 193 -8.63 -30.73 13.34
N ILE A 194 -7.96 -31.05 14.46
CA ILE A 194 -7.02 -30.12 15.13
C ILE A 194 -5.87 -29.77 14.20
N ALA A 195 -5.29 -30.72 13.48
CA ALA A 195 -4.18 -30.48 12.56
C ALA A 195 -4.59 -29.51 11.45
N THR A 196 -5.73 -29.75 10.78
CA THR A 196 -6.22 -28.89 9.71
C THR A 196 -6.54 -27.48 10.21
N LEU A 197 -7.29 -27.34 11.32
CA LEU A 197 -7.62 -26.02 11.87
C LEU A 197 -6.38 -25.25 12.29
N SER A 198 -5.39 -25.93 12.93
CA SER A 198 -4.15 -25.31 13.36
C SER A 198 -3.31 -24.83 12.17
N GLU A 199 -3.18 -25.63 11.12
CA GLU A 199 -2.45 -25.24 9.90
C GLU A 199 -3.06 -24.00 9.22
N GLN A 200 -4.40 -23.97 9.09
CA GLN A 200 -5.07 -22.86 8.45
C GLN A 200 -5.01 -21.58 9.32
N ARG A 201 -5.18 -21.71 10.65
CA ARG A 201 -4.99 -20.62 11.60
C ARG A 201 -3.55 -20.04 11.51
N ASP A 202 -2.55 -20.91 11.49
CA ASP A 202 -1.15 -20.48 11.46
C ASP A 202 -0.79 -19.81 10.11
N THR A 203 -1.41 -20.26 9.02
CA THR A 203 -1.32 -19.57 7.72
C THR A 203 -1.89 -18.16 7.80
N LEU A 204 -3.05 -17.96 8.42
CA LEU A 204 -3.63 -16.64 8.63
C LEU A 204 -2.77 -15.77 9.57
N ASN A 205 -2.20 -16.37 10.63
CA ASN A 205 -1.27 -15.65 11.52
C ASN A 205 -0.04 -15.12 10.76
N GLN A 206 0.53 -15.89 9.83
CA GLN A 206 1.64 -15.43 8.99
C GLN A 206 1.24 -14.23 8.11
N LEU A 207 0.08 -14.29 7.46
CA LEU A 207 -0.44 -13.18 6.65
C LEU A 207 -0.68 -11.92 7.49
N ILE A 208 -1.29 -12.07 8.67
CA ILE A 208 -1.57 -10.98 9.61
C ILE A 208 -0.26 -10.35 10.13
N ALA A 209 0.72 -11.17 10.51
CA ALA A 209 2.01 -10.69 10.99
C ALA A 209 2.79 -9.89 9.93
N GLY A 210 2.67 -10.27 8.66
CA GLY A 210 3.32 -9.59 7.53
C GLY A 210 2.68 -8.25 7.15
N TYR A 211 1.46 -7.94 7.61
CA TYR A 211 0.72 -6.76 7.17
C TYR A 211 1.44 -5.44 7.44
N GLY A 212 1.97 -5.26 8.68
CA GLY A 212 2.67 -4.03 9.06
C GLY A 212 3.93 -3.78 8.24
N ALA A 213 4.77 -4.80 8.09
CA ALA A 213 5.98 -4.73 7.27
C ALA A 213 5.66 -4.46 5.78
N GLY A 214 4.62 -5.11 5.25
CA GLY A 214 4.13 -4.85 3.89
C GLY A 214 3.63 -3.42 3.71
N ALA A 215 2.93 -2.85 4.68
CA ALA A 215 2.48 -1.45 4.65
C ALA A 215 3.66 -0.47 4.61
N VAL A 216 4.71 -0.73 5.39
CA VAL A 216 5.96 0.07 5.36
C VAL A 216 6.60 0.06 3.98
N LEU A 217 6.69 -1.08 3.32
CA LEU A 217 7.29 -1.18 1.99
C LEU A 217 6.46 -0.51 0.89
N ARG A 218 5.12 -0.50 1.02
CA ARG A 218 4.21 0.12 0.04
C ARG A 218 4.09 1.63 0.20
N ARG A 219 3.91 2.11 1.44
CA ARG A 219 3.55 3.52 1.74
C ARG A 219 4.68 4.32 2.38
N GLY A 220 5.78 3.64 2.73
CA GLY A 220 6.83 4.22 3.54
C GLY A 220 6.45 4.30 5.02
N VAL A 221 7.29 4.96 5.79
CA VAL A 221 7.10 5.18 7.23
C VAL A 221 7.41 6.61 7.61
N ASP A 222 6.53 7.20 8.41
CA ASP A 222 6.76 8.51 9.01
C ASP A 222 7.85 8.39 10.07
N CYS A 223 8.94 9.12 9.86
CA CYS A 223 10.16 9.02 10.63
C CYS A 223 10.51 10.35 11.29
N VAL A 224 10.68 10.33 12.59
CA VAL A 224 11.08 11.50 13.39
C VAL A 224 12.52 11.36 13.84
N LEU A 225 13.35 12.41 13.61
CA LEU A 225 14.71 12.52 14.14
C LEU A 225 14.66 13.27 15.48
N LEU A 226 15.14 12.61 16.54
CA LEU A 226 15.29 13.19 17.87
C LEU A 226 16.76 13.25 18.30
N GLY A 227 17.08 14.16 19.21
CA GLY A 227 18.42 14.29 19.80
C GLY A 227 18.72 15.74 20.14
N ARG A 228 19.65 15.96 21.05
CA ARG A 228 20.11 17.30 21.48
C ARG A 228 20.71 18.09 20.32
N PRO A 229 20.91 19.39 20.45
CA PRO A 229 21.72 20.19 19.53
C PRO A 229 23.13 19.58 19.36
N ASN A 230 23.67 19.68 18.14
CA ASN A 230 25.05 19.26 17.80
C ASN A 230 25.40 17.77 17.95
N VAL A 231 24.45 16.86 18.19
CA VAL A 231 24.68 15.40 18.15
C VAL A 231 24.88 14.84 16.75
N GLY A 232 24.57 15.66 15.70
CA GLY A 232 24.79 15.28 14.30
C GLY A 232 23.52 14.92 13.52
N LYS A 233 22.33 15.35 13.95
CA LYS A 233 21.06 15.13 13.24
C LYS A 233 21.11 15.59 11.79
N SER A 234 21.53 16.84 11.52
CA SER A 234 21.64 17.39 10.17
C SER A 234 22.67 16.64 9.32
N THR A 235 23.75 16.14 9.93
CA THR A 235 24.74 15.30 9.23
C THR A 235 24.16 13.95 8.85
N LEU A 236 23.39 13.34 9.76
CA LEU A 236 22.66 12.09 9.48
C LEU A 236 21.60 12.29 8.39
N LEU A 237 20.87 13.39 8.43
CA LEU A 237 19.90 13.76 7.39
C LEU A 237 20.59 13.86 6.02
N ASN A 238 21.75 14.54 5.96
CA ASN A 238 22.52 14.64 4.74
C ASN A 238 23.08 13.29 4.25
N LEU A 239 23.46 12.40 5.16
CA LEU A 239 23.87 11.04 4.82
C LEU A 239 22.71 10.27 4.19
N LEU A 240 21.50 10.35 4.77
CA LEU A 240 20.31 9.71 4.24
C LEU A 240 19.89 10.31 2.89
N ALA A 241 19.94 11.64 2.72
CA ALA A 241 19.56 12.33 1.49
C ALA A 241 20.58 12.22 0.35
N GLY A 242 21.86 11.97 0.68
CA GLY A 242 22.96 11.98 -0.31
C GLY A 242 23.03 10.72 -1.19
N PHE A 243 22.35 9.63 -0.83
CA PHE A 243 22.39 8.35 -1.55
C PHE A 243 21.33 8.21 -2.65
N ASP A 244 20.19 8.89 -2.53
CA ASP A 244 19.22 9.01 -3.62
C ASP A 244 18.76 10.46 -3.67
N ARG A 245 18.97 11.12 -4.80
CA ARG A 245 18.30 12.39 -5.06
C ARG A 245 16.81 12.10 -5.04
N ALA A 246 16.21 12.30 -3.86
CA ALA A 246 14.78 12.22 -3.71
C ALA A 246 14.15 12.99 -4.86
N ILE A 247 13.35 12.30 -5.66
CA ILE A 247 12.41 12.97 -6.55
C ILE A 247 11.44 13.67 -5.61
N VAL A 248 11.76 14.91 -5.29
CA VAL A 248 10.83 15.82 -4.61
C VAL A 248 9.74 16.12 -5.63
N THR A 249 8.74 15.27 -5.70
CA THR A 249 7.49 15.65 -6.33
C THR A 249 6.72 16.50 -5.32
N PRO A 250 6.52 17.80 -5.58
CA PRO A 250 5.55 18.56 -4.82
C PRO A 250 4.18 17.94 -5.14
N ILE A 251 3.62 17.17 -4.24
CA ILE A 251 2.23 16.75 -4.33
C ILE A 251 1.40 18.01 -4.11
N ALA A 252 0.94 18.62 -5.21
CA ALA A 252 0.00 19.73 -5.16
C ALA A 252 -1.31 19.22 -4.55
N GLY A 253 -1.61 19.64 -3.32
CA GLY A 253 -2.90 19.37 -2.70
C GLY A 253 -2.89 19.01 -1.22
N THR A 254 -1.75 18.75 -0.59
CA THR A 254 -1.69 18.55 0.87
C THR A 254 -1.34 19.84 1.58
N THR A 255 -2.33 20.43 2.20
CA THR A 255 -2.25 21.61 3.03
C THR A 255 -1.27 21.43 4.20
N ARG A 256 -0.24 22.27 4.26
CA ARG A 256 0.45 22.82 5.45
C ARG A 256 0.95 21.88 6.56
N ASP A 257 1.30 20.64 6.30
CA ASP A 257 2.10 19.87 7.25
C ASP A 257 3.55 19.85 6.77
N VAL A 258 4.48 20.16 7.66
CA VAL A 258 5.92 20.29 7.40
C VAL A 258 6.51 18.91 7.13
N LEU A 259 6.32 18.39 5.93
CA LEU A 259 7.05 17.25 5.40
C LEU A 259 8.37 17.82 4.89
N GLU A 260 9.47 17.63 5.62
CA GLU A 260 10.72 18.25 5.24
C GLU A 260 11.43 17.51 4.13
N GLN A 261 11.39 16.17 4.15
CA GLN A 261 12.04 15.37 3.11
C GLN A 261 11.56 13.93 3.09
N ALA A 262 11.38 13.37 1.89
CA ALA A 262 11.23 11.92 1.71
C ALA A 262 12.52 11.34 1.13
N VAL A 263 13.02 10.26 1.71
CA VAL A 263 14.25 9.59 1.27
C VAL A 263 14.05 8.08 1.21
N MET A 264 14.67 7.43 0.23
CA MET A 264 14.76 5.97 0.21
C MET A 264 15.92 5.51 1.11
N LEU A 265 15.67 4.57 1.99
CA LEU A 265 16.67 4.06 2.91
C LEU A 265 17.55 3.00 2.20
N GLY A 266 18.54 3.44 1.48
CA GLY A 266 19.43 2.57 0.69
C GLY A 266 18.66 1.58 -0.18
N ASP A 267 19.13 0.33 -0.26
CA ASP A 267 18.49 -0.73 -1.07
C ASP A 267 17.35 -1.48 -0.33
N THR A 268 16.91 -1.01 0.84
CA THR A 268 15.89 -1.68 1.65
C THR A 268 14.48 -1.58 1.08
N GLY A 269 14.26 -0.72 0.10
CA GLY A 269 12.92 -0.42 -0.43
C GLY A 269 12.03 0.36 0.55
N ILE A 270 12.55 0.79 1.69
CA ILE A 270 11.80 1.57 2.69
C ILE A 270 11.94 3.05 2.37
N ARG A 271 10.80 3.72 2.17
CA ARG A 271 10.74 5.18 2.13
C ARG A 271 10.60 5.72 3.55
N LEU A 272 11.46 6.64 3.93
CA LEU A 272 11.33 7.43 5.15
C LEU A 272 10.73 8.79 4.82
N ASN A 273 9.58 9.10 5.38
CA ASN A 273 9.01 10.43 5.40
C ASN A 273 9.61 11.15 6.62
N LEU A 274 10.66 11.93 6.40
CA LEU A 274 11.40 12.58 7.47
C LEU A 274 10.71 13.86 7.93
N PHE A 275 10.40 13.91 9.21
CA PHE A 275 9.95 15.11 9.89
C PHE A 275 11.09 15.64 10.76
N ASP A 276 11.64 16.83 10.45
CA ASP A 276 12.68 17.44 11.27
C ASP A 276 12.03 18.08 12.49
N THR A 277 12.50 17.68 13.64
CA THR A 277 12.22 18.33 14.91
C THR A 277 13.22 19.46 15.20
N ALA A 278 13.95 19.96 14.18
CA ALA A 278 14.86 21.10 14.33
C ALA A 278 14.13 22.39 14.75
N GLY A 279 12.79 22.42 14.69
CA GLY A 279 11.96 23.46 15.34
C GLY A 279 11.97 23.41 16.88
N VAL A 280 12.58 22.38 17.51
CA VAL A 280 12.94 22.38 18.95
C VAL A 280 14.27 23.11 19.17
N ARG A 281 14.64 24.00 18.24
CA ARG A 281 15.89 24.78 18.34
C ARG A 281 15.76 25.89 19.34
N ASP A 282 16.77 25.90 20.22
CA ASP A 282 17.30 27.04 20.94
C ASP A 282 16.30 28.15 21.28
N VAL A 283 15.56 27.93 22.33
CA VAL A 283 14.94 29.04 23.06
C VAL A 283 16.03 29.73 23.83
N GLY A 284 16.65 30.71 23.19
CA GLY A 284 17.28 31.79 23.96
C GLY A 284 16.17 32.51 24.72
N GLU A 285 16.44 32.93 25.93
CA GLU A 285 15.68 33.54 27.01
C GLU A 285 14.41 34.42 26.73
N HIS A 286 13.76 34.31 25.57
CA HIS A 286 12.55 35.06 25.22
C HIS A 286 11.45 34.13 24.71
N GLY A 287 10.72 33.55 25.66
CA GLY A 287 9.63 32.62 25.39
C GLY A 287 8.40 33.29 24.78
N ASP A 288 8.18 33.11 23.47
CA ASP A 288 6.96 33.48 22.79
C ASP A 288 6.02 32.28 22.55
N ALA A 289 4.70 32.52 22.57
CA ALA A 289 3.65 31.52 22.41
C ALA A 289 3.77 30.67 21.12
N VAL A 290 4.46 31.18 20.09
CA VAL A 290 4.73 30.50 18.81
C VAL A 290 5.68 29.32 18.99
N GLU A 291 6.60 29.42 19.93
CA GLU A 291 7.65 28.45 20.23
C GLU A 291 7.10 27.25 21.02
N ALA A 292 6.23 27.50 22.01
CA ALA A 292 5.51 26.45 22.71
C ALA A 292 4.61 25.63 21.78
N GLU A 293 4.05 26.26 20.75
CA GLU A 293 3.26 25.57 19.71
C GLU A 293 4.14 24.69 18.81
N GLY A 294 5.34 25.14 18.43
CA GLY A 294 6.32 24.35 17.67
C GLY A 294 6.75 23.08 18.41
N ILE A 295 7.06 23.21 19.70
CA ILE A 295 7.40 22.06 20.58
C ILE A 295 6.21 21.10 20.69
N ARG A 296 4.99 21.60 20.89
CA ARG A 296 3.79 20.77 21.00
C ARG A 296 3.50 20.01 19.70
N ARG A 297 3.71 20.62 18.53
CA ARG A 297 3.58 19.98 17.22
C ARG A 297 4.60 18.86 17.02
N SER A 298 5.85 19.10 17.41
CA SER A 298 6.92 18.09 17.34
C SER A 298 6.61 16.87 18.23
N TRP A 299 6.05 17.09 19.41
CA TRP A 299 5.63 16.00 20.30
C TRP A 299 4.43 15.24 19.76
N LYS A 300 3.46 15.92 19.16
CA LYS A 300 2.35 15.26 18.48
C LYS A 300 2.82 14.38 17.31
N LYS A 301 3.77 14.88 16.50
CA LYS A 301 4.37 14.10 15.42
C LYS A 301 5.13 12.88 15.94
N LEU A 302 5.77 12.97 17.08
CA LEU A 302 6.38 11.80 17.74
C LEU A 302 5.34 10.74 18.12
N GLU A 303 4.15 11.16 18.54
CA GLU A 303 3.07 10.21 18.88
C GLU A 303 2.54 9.44 17.66
N GLU A 304 2.54 10.08 16.51
CA GLU A 304 2.05 9.53 15.24
C GLU A 304 3.16 8.80 14.45
N ALA A 305 4.44 8.99 14.81
CA ALA A 305 5.58 8.44 14.07
C ALA A 305 5.62 6.91 14.09
N GLY A 306 5.75 6.32 12.90
CA GLY A 306 5.97 4.89 12.72
C GLY A 306 7.41 4.45 12.97
N LEU A 307 8.38 5.40 12.98
CA LEU A 307 9.78 5.18 13.29
C LEU A 307 10.38 6.39 13.99
N VAL A 308 11.19 6.16 15.01
CA VAL A 308 11.98 7.20 15.67
C VAL A 308 13.46 6.88 15.54
N LEU A 309 14.24 7.82 15.01
CA LEU A 309 15.69 7.78 15.00
C LEU A 309 16.21 8.74 16.08
N ALA A 310 16.56 8.19 17.24
CA ALA A 310 17.09 8.97 18.37
C ALA A 310 18.61 9.02 18.27
N VAL A 311 19.17 10.21 18.07
CA VAL A 311 20.61 10.44 17.85
C VAL A 311 21.26 10.96 19.12
N PHE A 312 22.28 10.25 19.60
CA PHE A 312 23.08 10.58 20.78
C PHE A 312 24.53 10.76 20.39
N ASP A 313 25.26 11.60 21.12
CA ASP A 313 26.68 11.85 20.91
C ASP A 313 27.52 10.83 21.70
N LEU A 314 28.18 9.89 21.01
CA LEU A 314 29.01 8.87 21.65
C LEU A 314 30.34 9.43 22.19
N ALA A 315 30.77 10.61 21.71
CA ALA A 315 32.00 11.25 22.17
C ALA A 315 31.86 11.96 23.52
N ALA A 316 30.63 12.02 24.08
CA ALA A 316 30.36 12.63 25.37
C ALA A 316 29.44 11.71 26.23
N PRO A 317 29.55 11.75 27.56
CA PRO A 317 28.63 11.03 28.41
C PRO A 317 27.18 11.48 28.20
N LEU A 318 26.23 10.53 28.29
CA LEU A 318 24.81 10.84 28.24
C LEU A 318 24.43 11.73 29.45
N ASN A 319 23.62 12.74 29.18
CA ASN A 319 23.10 13.64 30.19
C ASN A 319 21.58 13.43 30.41
N GLU A 320 20.98 14.24 31.32
CA GLU A 320 19.55 14.09 31.65
C GLU A 320 18.63 14.37 30.47
N GLU A 321 19.00 15.28 29.56
CA GLU A 321 18.22 15.54 28.32
C GLU A 321 18.21 14.31 27.39
N ASP A 322 19.35 13.62 27.26
CA ASP A 322 19.45 12.38 26.50
C ASP A 322 18.55 11.29 27.08
N LEU A 323 18.55 11.16 28.40
CA LEU A 323 17.71 10.19 29.10
C LEU A 323 16.22 10.53 29.02
N GLU A 324 15.86 11.82 29.02
CA GLU A 324 14.48 12.25 28.79
C GLU A 324 14.00 11.91 27.38
N ILE A 325 14.83 12.12 26.36
CA ILE A 325 14.56 11.69 24.99
C ILE A 325 14.36 10.17 24.95
N ALA A 326 15.23 9.41 25.62
CA ALA A 326 15.15 7.95 25.65
C ALA A 326 13.84 7.47 26.32
N ARG A 327 13.45 8.05 27.46
CA ARG A 327 12.17 7.73 28.12
C ARG A 327 10.97 7.92 27.21
N ARG A 328 10.96 8.99 26.41
CA ARG A 328 9.86 9.30 25.47
C ARG A 328 9.80 8.36 24.25
N CYS A 329 10.91 7.69 23.93
CA CYS A 329 10.97 6.67 22.88
C CYS A 329 10.48 5.30 23.35
N GLN A 330 10.30 5.09 24.64
CA GLN A 330 9.94 3.79 25.20
C GLN A 330 8.58 3.30 24.67
N GLY A 331 8.53 2.02 24.29
CA GLY A 331 7.32 1.39 23.75
C GLY A 331 7.02 1.69 22.26
N ARG A 332 7.87 2.49 21.59
CA ARG A 332 7.72 2.87 20.19
C ARG A 332 8.71 2.10 19.29
N PRO A 333 8.48 2.03 17.95
CA PRO A 333 9.50 1.62 17.00
C PRO A 333 10.62 2.66 16.96
N ALA A 334 11.61 2.53 17.86
CA ALA A 334 12.68 3.51 18.02
C ALA A 334 14.05 2.84 17.94
N LEU A 335 14.96 3.49 17.19
CA LEU A 335 16.37 3.12 17.06
C LEU A 335 17.24 4.17 17.74
N ALA A 336 18.09 3.77 18.67
CA ALA A 336 19.12 4.63 19.22
C ALA A 336 20.37 4.61 18.33
N ILE A 337 20.80 5.78 17.88
CA ILE A 337 21.98 5.98 17.04
C ILE A 337 23.05 6.69 17.89
N LEU A 338 24.09 5.97 18.23
CA LEU A 338 25.25 6.50 18.93
C LEU A 338 26.24 7.06 17.89
N ASN A 339 26.06 8.35 17.57
CA ASN A 339 26.82 9.03 16.53
C ASN A 339 28.21 9.48 17.02
N LYS A 340 29.08 9.85 16.09
CA LYS A 340 30.47 10.26 16.30
C LYS A 340 31.36 9.14 16.86
N GLN A 341 31.13 7.92 16.43
CA GLN A 341 31.94 6.76 16.81
C GLN A 341 33.43 6.97 16.51
N ASP A 342 33.77 7.73 15.47
CA ASP A 342 35.12 8.11 15.07
C ASP A 342 35.87 8.95 16.13
N LEU A 343 35.14 9.66 16.99
CA LEU A 343 35.70 10.50 18.05
C LEU A 343 35.67 9.82 19.42
N ALA A 344 34.89 8.76 19.58
CA ALA A 344 34.79 8.00 20.82
C ALA A 344 35.95 6.98 20.91
N GLY A 345 36.58 6.89 22.07
CA GLY A 345 37.58 5.86 22.34
C GLY A 345 37.02 4.44 22.19
N GLN A 346 37.85 3.43 22.02
CA GLN A 346 37.41 2.07 21.72
C GLN A 346 36.59 1.44 22.86
N GLY A 347 35.33 1.06 22.55
CA GLY A 347 34.54 0.04 23.27
C GLY A 347 33.85 0.44 24.57
N GLU A 348 34.51 1.11 25.48
CA GLU A 348 33.96 1.42 26.82
C GLU A 348 32.82 2.45 26.79
N ALA A 349 32.97 3.50 25.99
CA ALA A 349 31.92 4.53 25.85
C ALA A 349 30.65 3.96 25.21
N PHE A 350 30.79 3.09 24.20
CA PHE A 350 29.66 2.40 23.60
C PHE A 350 28.94 1.49 24.61
N THR A 351 29.69 0.68 25.35
CA THR A 351 29.12 -0.25 26.33
C THR A 351 28.36 0.49 27.44
N ALA A 352 28.94 1.60 27.93
CA ALA A 352 28.29 2.42 28.95
C ALA A 352 27.01 3.08 28.44
N ALA A 353 27.03 3.66 27.26
CA ALA A 353 25.85 4.26 26.65
C ALA A 353 24.77 3.21 26.33
N GLN A 354 25.18 2.03 25.81
CA GLN A 354 24.28 0.93 25.52
C GLN A 354 23.55 0.44 26.79
N GLN A 355 24.28 0.26 27.90
CA GLN A 355 23.67 -0.16 29.15
C GLN A 355 22.62 0.82 29.67
N GLN A 356 22.86 2.14 29.54
CA GLN A 356 21.92 3.17 29.97
C GLN A 356 20.68 3.25 29.05
N LEU A 357 20.83 3.00 27.74
CA LEU A 357 19.76 3.13 26.76
C LEU A 357 18.98 1.82 26.53
N ALA A 358 19.54 0.67 26.87
CA ALA A 358 18.90 -0.64 26.68
C ALA A 358 17.48 -0.77 27.24
N PRO A 359 17.10 -0.15 28.37
CA PRO A 359 15.72 -0.20 28.87
C PRO A 359 14.68 0.49 27.95
N TYR A 360 15.12 1.39 27.06
CA TYR A 360 14.25 2.26 26.27
C TYR A 360 14.20 1.87 24.78
N PHE A 361 15.25 1.19 24.26
CA PHE A 361 15.38 0.89 22.84
C PHE A 361 15.59 -0.60 22.58
N LYS A 362 14.89 -1.13 21.59
CA LYS A 362 15.09 -2.51 21.11
C LYS A 362 16.36 -2.67 20.27
N ALA A 363 16.80 -1.60 19.63
CA ALA A 363 17.99 -1.58 18.80
C ALA A 363 18.83 -0.33 19.09
N ILE A 364 20.15 -0.53 19.26
CA ILE A 364 21.13 0.52 19.54
C ILE A 364 22.32 0.26 18.63
N ILE A 365 22.68 1.22 17.80
CA ILE A 365 23.80 1.07 16.85
C ILE A 365 24.81 2.22 17.00
N PRO A 366 26.11 1.93 16.91
CA PRO A 366 27.12 2.97 16.73
C PRO A 366 27.16 3.42 15.26
N LEU A 367 27.43 4.71 15.06
CA LEU A 367 27.43 5.28 13.71
C LEU A 367 28.41 6.45 13.61
N THR A 368 28.97 6.66 12.43
CA THR A 368 29.68 7.88 12.05
C THR A 368 28.93 8.54 10.90
N ALA A 369 28.08 9.53 11.20
CA ALA A 369 27.20 10.15 10.20
C ALA A 369 27.94 10.82 9.01
N ARG A 370 29.25 11.05 9.11
CA ARG A 370 30.10 11.55 8.04
C ARG A 370 30.64 10.47 7.10
N ASP A 371 30.51 9.20 7.49
CA ASP A 371 31.02 8.06 6.73
C ASP A 371 29.86 7.35 6.02
N ALA A 372 29.96 7.29 4.70
CA ALA A 372 28.99 6.59 3.85
C ALA A 372 28.86 5.09 4.19
N ALA A 373 29.91 4.44 4.69
CA ALA A 373 29.88 3.04 5.10
C ALA A 373 28.91 2.80 6.29
N SER A 374 28.60 3.83 7.07
CA SER A 374 27.65 3.78 8.18
C SER A 374 26.19 3.59 7.73
N LEU A 375 25.87 3.83 6.45
CA LEU A 375 24.51 3.71 5.95
C LEU A 375 24.00 2.27 5.99
N GLN A 376 24.81 1.31 5.58
CA GLN A 376 24.37 -0.09 5.50
C GLN A 376 23.97 -0.70 6.84
N PRO A 377 24.75 -0.54 7.94
CA PRO A 377 24.29 -0.97 9.27
C PRO A 377 22.99 -0.29 9.73
N LEU A 378 22.83 1.00 9.43
CA LEU A 378 21.60 1.74 9.72
C LEU A 378 20.40 1.16 8.96
N CYS A 379 20.55 0.90 7.66
CA CYS A 379 19.54 0.27 6.82
C CYS A 379 19.10 -1.09 7.37
N GLN A 380 20.05 -1.93 7.75
CA GLN A 380 19.77 -3.25 8.33
C GLN A 380 19.04 -3.15 9.66
N ALA A 381 19.47 -2.26 10.55
CA ALA A 381 18.81 -2.08 11.85
C ALA A 381 17.37 -1.58 11.71
N VAL A 382 17.12 -0.63 10.81
CA VAL A 382 15.76 -0.14 10.54
C VAL A 382 14.90 -1.23 9.92
N ALA A 383 15.41 -1.97 8.93
CA ALA A 383 14.66 -3.06 8.29
C ALA A 383 14.29 -4.17 9.30
N GLN A 384 15.20 -4.51 10.22
CA GLN A 384 14.92 -5.47 11.29
C GLN A 384 13.86 -4.93 12.28
N LEU A 385 14.00 -3.67 12.69
CA LEU A 385 13.07 -3.04 13.64
C LEU A 385 11.64 -2.97 13.08
N LEU A 386 11.50 -2.69 11.77
CA LEU A 386 10.22 -2.60 11.07
C LEU A 386 9.73 -3.95 10.52
N GLY A 387 10.48 -5.03 10.72
CA GLY A 387 10.11 -6.39 10.31
C GLY A 387 10.18 -6.63 8.79
N THR A 388 10.80 -5.73 8.03
CA THR A 388 10.89 -5.84 6.56
C THR A 388 12.07 -6.67 6.07
N ALA A 389 13.06 -6.95 6.94
CA ALA A 389 14.31 -7.60 6.58
C ALA A 389 14.16 -8.99 5.94
N ASN A 390 13.12 -9.73 6.32
CA ASN A 390 12.87 -11.11 5.87
C ASN A 390 11.57 -11.23 5.06
N LEU A 391 10.96 -10.11 4.64
CA LEU A 391 9.74 -10.15 3.86
C LEU A 391 10.04 -10.53 2.41
N ASP A 392 9.43 -11.61 1.92
CA ASP A 392 9.48 -11.93 0.49
C ASP A 392 8.52 -11.00 -0.27
N PRO A 393 9.02 -10.12 -1.14
CA PRO A 393 8.20 -9.19 -1.89
C PRO A 393 7.29 -9.87 -2.93
N ASN A 394 7.48 -11.18 -3.21
CA ASN A 394 6.64 -11.95 -4.11
C ASN A 394 5.61 -12.82 -3.36
N ALA A 395 5.65 -12.84 -2.03
CA ALA A 395 4.71 -13.61 -1.23
C ALA A 395 3.29 -13.01 -1.25
N ALA A 396 2.31 -13.84 -0.86
CA ALA A 396 0.97 -13.35 -0.58
C ALA A 396 0.99 -12.39 0.61
N ALA A 397 0.39 -11.21 0.46
CA ALA A 397 0.35 -10.18 1.50
C ALA A 397 -1.03 -9.52 1.56
N LEU A 398 -1.46 -9.19 2.77
CA LEU A 398 -2.63 -8.35 2.98
C LEU A 398 -2.28 -6.88 2.64
N CYS A 399 -3.13 -6.23 1.86
CA CYS A 399 -2.87 -4.88 1.35
C CYS A 399 -3.74 -3.80 2.00
N SER A 400 -4.93 -4.15 2.50
CA SER A 400 -5.89 -3.19 3.07
C SER A 400 -6.29 -3.53 4.50
N ALA A 401 -6.80 -2.52 5.24
CA ALA A 401 -7.36 -2.71 6.58
C ALA A 401 -8.58 -3.64 6.56
N ARG A 402 -9.38 -3.61 5.49
CA ARG A 402 -10.52 -4.51 5.26
C ARG A 402 -10.04 -5.97 5.21
N GLN A 403 -9.01 -6.25 4.39
CA GLN A 403 -8.43 -7.60 4.29
C GLN A 403 -7.85 -8.06 5.63
N LEU A 404 -7.17 -7.16 6.37
CA LEU A 404 -6.63 -7.47 7.69
C LEU A 404 -7.73 -7.81 8.70
N SER A 405 -8.83 -7.05 8.72
CA SER A 405 -9.97 -7.31 9.61
C SER A 405 -10.57 -8.68 9.33
N ALA A 406 -10.87 -8.97 8.06
CA ALA A 406 -11.45 -10.23 7.66
C ALA A 406 -10.51 -11.42 7.94
N ALA A 407 -9.19 -11.26 7.75
CA ALA A 407 -8.21 -12.29 8.09
C ALA A 407 -8.16 -12.56 9.61
N LYS A 408 -8.26 -11.51 10.44
CA LYS A 408 -8.34 -11.65 11.90
C LYS A 408 -9.61 -12.35 12.33
N GLU A 409 -10.76 -11.97 11.78
CA GLU A 409 -12.03 -12.61 12.08
C GLU A 409 -12.00 -14.13 11.73
N ALA A 410 -11.47 -14.47 10.55
CA ALA A 410 -11.29 -15.87 10.16
C ALA A 410 -10.36 -16.64 11.11
N ARG A 411 -9.21 -16.03 11.47
CA ARG A 411 -8.24 -16.60 12.42
C ARG A 411 -8.88 -16.82 13.79
N ASP A 412 -9.66 -15.85 14.29
CA ASP A 412 -10.30 -15.91 15.61
C ASP A 412 -11.38 -16.99 15.64
N ALA A 413 -12.16 -17.13 14.57
CA ALA A 413 -13.12 -18.23 14.42
C ALA A 413 -12.45 -19.61 14.43
N LEU A 414 -11.29 -19.76 13.74
CA LEU A 414 -10.53 -21.02 13.79
C LEU A 414 -9.92 -21.28 15.17
N ALA A 415 -9.50 -20.25 15.89
CA ALA A 415 -9.02 -20.37 17.26
C ALA A 415 -10.15 -20.82 18.20
N GLU A 416 -11.37 -20.30 18.04
CA GLU A 416 -12.54 -20.70 18.79
C GLU A 416 -12.94 -22.16 18.48
N ALA A 417 -12.86 -22.58 17.20
CA ALA A 417 -13.06 -23.96 16.82
C ALA A 417 -12.08 -24.91 17.54
N LEU A 418 -10.80 -24.53 17.65
CA LEU A 418 -9.78 -25.32 18.36
C LEU A 418 -10.07 -25.37 19.87
N ASN A 419 -10.39 -24.24 20.50
CA ASN A 419 -10.72 -24.18 21.93
C ASN A 419 -11.96 -25.03 22.26
N SER A 420 -12.99 -25.00 21.38
CA SER A 420 -14.19 -25.82 21.57
C SER A 420 -13.91 -27.33 21.63
N GLN A 421 -12.85 -27.78 20.92
CA GLN A 421 -12.44 -29.18 20.96
C GLN A 421 -11.70 -29.52 22.27
N GLU A 422 -10.89 -28.60 22.81
CA GLU A 422 -10.22 -28.77 24.10
C GLU A 422 -11.23 -28.80 25.25
N ASP A 423 -12.27 -27.96 25.18
CA ASP A 423 -13.34 -27.86 26.17
C ASP A 423 -14.42 -29.00 26.05
N GLY A 424 -14.34 -29.80 25.02
CA GLY A 424 -15.25 -30.95 24.81
C GLY A 424 -16.66 -30.57 24.33
N PHE A 425 -16.86 -29.43 23.67
CA PHE A 425 -18.16 -28.98 23.14
C PHE A 425 -18.67 -29.73 21.92
N GLY A 426 -17.90 -30.67 21.39
CA GLY A 426 -18.32 -31.55 20.29
C GLY A 426 -18.10 -30.95 18.89
N LEU A 427 -18.37 -31.77 17.87
CA LEU A 427 -18.09 -31.45 16.47
C LEU A 427 -19.03 -30.38 15.90
N ASP A 428 -20.26 -30.26 16.41
CA ASP A 428 -21.23 -29.25 15.97
C ASP A 428 -20.72 -27.83 16.21
N ALA A 429 -20.10 -27.57 17.38
CA ALA A 429 -19.53 -26.26 17.70
C ALA A 429 -18.39 -25.90 16.73
N ALA A 430 -17.52 -26.85 16.40
CA ALA A 430 -16.46 -26.65 15.42
C ALA A 430 -17.04 -26.34 14.02
N GLY A 431 -18.12 -27.00 13.61
CA GLY A 431 -18.80 -26.77 12.33
C GLY A 431 -19.30 -25.32 12.19
N VAL A 432 -19.87 -24.75 13.26
CA VAL A 432 -20.31 -23.35 13.28
C VAL A 432 -19.12 -22.40 13.12
N CYS A 433 -18.06 -22.59 13.89
CA CYS A 433 -16.86 -21.76 13.82
C CYS A 433 -16.16 -21.85 12.45
N ILE A 434 -16.12 -23.03 11.83
CA ILE A 434 -15.59 -23.21 10.46
C ILE A 434 -16.42 -22.40 9.46
N SER A 435 -17.77 -22.44 9.58
CA SER A 435 -18.66 -21.64 8.72
C SER A 435 -18.44 -20.14 8.89
N ASP A 436 -18.20 -19.67 10.12
CA ASP A 436 -17.85 -18.26 10.39
C ASP A 436 -16.52 -17.87 9.76
N ALA A 437 -15.50 -18.72 9.86
CA ALA A 437 -14.21 -18.53 9.21
C ALA A 437 -14.35 -18.45 7.68
N GLN A 438 -15.13 -19.35 7.06
CA GLN A 438 -15.40 -19.34 5.62
C GLN A 438 -16.09 -18.05 5.17
N ARG A 439 -17.08 -17.55 5.92
CA ARG A 439 -17.74 -16.26 5.65
C ARG A 439 -16.77 -15.09 5.74
N ALA A 440 -15.89 -15.08 6.73
CA ALA A 440 -14.87 -14.05 6.85
C ALA A 440 -13.88 -14.08 5.67
N LEU A 441 -13.48 -15.28 5.20
CA LEU A 441 -12.62 -15.44 4.03
C LEU A 441 -13.32 -15.03 2.72
N ALA A 442 -14.61 -15.31 2.56
CA ALA A 442 -15.40 -14.84 1.43
C ALA A 442 -15.50 -13.30 1.39
N ARG A 443 -15.64 -12.66 2.56
CA ARG A 443 -15.55 -11.19 2.67
C ARG A 443 -14.14 -10.70 2.33
N LEU A 444 -13.08 -11.41 2.70
CA LEU A 444 -11.71 -11.04 2.36
C LEU A 444 -11.50 -11.03 0.85
N THR A 445 -11.92 -12.08 0.13
CA THR A 445 -11.76 -12.18 -1.34
C THR A 445 -12.73 -11.26 -2.09
N GLY A 446 -13.81 -10.86 -1.45
CA GLY A 446 -14.87 -10.06 -2.07
C GLY A 446 -15.99 -10.88 -2.72
N GLU A 447 -16.01 -12.23 -2.55
CA GLU A 447 -17.08 -13.08 -3.02
C GLU A 447 -18.42 -12.76 -2.35
N ASP A 448 -18.39 -12.30 -1.09
CA ASP A 448 -19.54 -11.85 -0.30
C ASP A 448 -19.44 -10.35 0.02
N ALA A 449 -18.94 -9.54 -0.93
CA ALA A 449 -18.83 -8.11 -0.75
C ALA A 449 -20.18 -7.43 -1.04
N THR A 450 -20.64 -6.64 -0.06
CA THR A 450 -21.81 -5.80 -0.28
C THR A 450 -21.49 -4.62 -1.20
N GLU A 451 -22.52 -4.04 -1.87
CA GLU A 451 -22.33 -2.87 -2.72
C GLU A 451 -21.72 -1.70 -1.94
N ALA A 452 -22.11 -1.50 -0.67
CA ALA A 452 -21.50 -0.50 0.20
C ALA A 452 -19.99 -0.73 0.41
N THR A 453 -19.55 -1.97 0.55
CA THR A 453 -18.11 -2.32 0.65
C THR A 453 -17.37 -1.99 -0.63
N ILE A 454 -17.97 -2.30 -1.77
CA ILE A 454 -17.42 -1.98 -3.09
C ILE A 454 -17.30 -0.47 -3.26
N ASP A 455 -18.35 0.29 -2.95
CA ASP A 455 -18.37 1.75 -3.01
C ASP A 455 -17.28 2.38 -2.11
N GLU A 456 -17.11 1.87 -0.89
CA GLU A 456 -16.06 2.33 0.03
C GLU A 456 -14.67 2.12 -0.55
N VAL A 457 -14.38 0.94 -1.09
CA VAL A 457 -13.08 0.63 -1.73
C VAL A 457 -12.81 1.60 -2.88
N PHE A 458 -13.78 1.78 -3.80
CA PHE A 458 -13.57 2.61 -4.99
C PHE A 458 -13.61 4.11 -4.72
N SER A 459 -14.21 4.57 -3.60
CA SER A 459 -14.21 5.99 -3.21
C SER A 459 -12.81 6.60 -3.05
N THR A 460 -11.82 5.76 -2.75
CA THR A 460 -10.41 6.16 -2.55
C THR A 460 -9.59 6.17 -3.84
N PHE A 461 -10.18 5.74 -4.96
CA PHE A 461 -9.47 5.64 -6.24
C PHE A 461 -9.39 7.00 -6.94
N CYS A 462 -8.37 7.13 -7.80
CA CYS A 462 -8.29 8.25 -8.72
C CYS A 462 -9.32 8.12 -9.85
N VAL A 463 -9.84 9.27 -10.33
CA VAL A 463 -10.62 9.31 -11.57
C VAL A 463 -9.71 8.90 -12.74
N GLY A 464 -10.21 8.04 -13.65
CA GLY A 464 -9.43 7.50 -14.77
C GLY A 464 -8.86 6.09 -14.54
N LYS A 465 -9.12 5.52 -13.35
CA LYS A 465 -8.79 4.13 -12.98
C LYS A 465 -10.02 3.29 -12.67
#